data_2fb78e6d0422bda726c9b212819b4075
#
_entry.id   2fb78e6d0422bda726c9b212819b4075
#
_cell.length_a   1.000
_cell.length_b   1.000
_cell.length_c   1.000
_cell.angle_alpha   90.00
_cell.angle_beta   90.00
_cell.angle_gamma   90.00
#
_symmetry.space_group_name_H-M   'P 1'
#
loop_
_entity.id
_entity.type
_entity.pdbx_description
1 polymer ?
#
loop_
_entity_poly.entity_id
_entity_poly.type
_entity_poly.pdbx_seq_one_letter_code
_entity_poly.pdbx_strand_id
1 'polypeptide(L)'
;SSSAASDVYKRQVVSPRIFYRQGEVYNTTLYSTMTLEDVEQEVERLQKGNAFLICNIRGTTPSELRYLASRMQRLGADALELCCFTPIGTKLEDISIRPEEVGEMVRSVTSAVEIPVMVRLPHHAALNPAFARQITQNGARAISAIESLEGINGVDIENARCEMAAIGGCTGSHLRPLSLAATAVLHQLADCEIAAMCGVEDWHSIIEFLMMGATAVEMGSAIMLRGYGHITETLRKLEDWLREKGYSSLDELRGNALASLTAFEELPERLLRVKMAAPCDGTCPDGCRARCVGACLYDAISQGTEGITVDAAACSGCGLCVSLCPKKLFIMK
;
A
#
# COMPACT_ATOMS: atom_id res chain seq x y z
N SER A 1 26.79 13.34 4.33
CA SER A 1 27.26 14.72 4.15
C SER A 1 26.18 15.55 3.50
N SER A 2 25.93 16.74 4.03
CA SER A 2 24.91 17.71 3.56
C SER A 2 25.08 18.16 2.10
N SER A 3 26.20 17.88 1.46
CA SER A 3 26.51 18.30 0.09
C SER A 3 25.68 17.57 -0.97
N ALA A 4 25.42 16.28 -0.80
CA ALA A 4 24.64 15.51 -1.79
C ALA A 4 23.15 15.94 -1.80
N ALA A 5 22.59 16.21 -0.62
CA ALA A 5 21.22 16.72 -0.54
C ALA A 5 21.09 18.12 -1.16
N SER A 6 22.04 19.03 -0.92
CA SER A 6 22.01 20.38 -1.47
C SER A 6 22.16 20.42 -2.99
N ASP A 7 22.90 19.49 -3.59
CA ASP A 7 23.07 19.42 -5.05
C ASP A 7 21.83 18.92 -5.78
N VAL A 8 21.01 18.07 -5.17
CA VAL A 8 19.73 17.64 -5.72
C VAL A 8 18.74 18.82 -5.81
N TYR A 9 18.83 19.78 -4.89
CA TYR A 9 17.93 20.95 -4.86
C TYR A 9 18.32 22.09 -5.80
N LYS A 10 19.57 22.16 -6.24
CA LYS A 10 20.03 23.16 -7.20
C LYS A 10 19.64 22.83 -8.64
N ARG A 11 19.14 21.61 -8.91
CA ARG A 11 18.66 21.26 -10.25
C ARG A 11 17.35 21.97 -10.53
N GLN A 12 17.28 22.68 -11.66
CA GLN A 12 16.02 23.23 -12.13
C GLN A 12 15.01 22.11 -12.30
N VAL A 13 13.86 22.25 -11.62
CA VAL A 13 12.75 21.32 -11.77
C VAL A 13 12.06 21.64 -13.09
N VAL A 14 12.19 20.76 -14.06
CA VAL A 14 11.61 20.93 -15.41
C VAL A 14 10.17 20.45 -15.51
N SER A 15 9.65 19.85 -14.43
CA SER A 15 8.25 19.39 -14.33
C SER A 15 7.76 19.50 -12.88
N PRO A 16 6.45 19.48 -12.63
CA PRO A 16 5.92 19.31 -11.28
C PRO A 16 6.52 18.09 -10.58
N ARG A 17 6.59 18.14 -9.25
CA ARG A 17 7.12 17.03 -8.43
C ARG A 17 6.04 16.04 -8.01
N ILE A 18 4.80 16.52 -7.95
CA ILE A 18 3.63 15.71 -7.58
C ILE A 18 2.60 15.85 -8.69
N PHE A 19 2.09 14.71 -9.15
CA PHE A 19 1.05 14.61 -10.15
C PHE A 19 -0.14 13.87 -9.57
N TYR A 20 -1.34 14.28 -9.98
CA TYR A 20 -2.58 13.59 -9.63
C TYR A 20 -3.32 13.21 -10.91
N ARG A 21 -3.72 11.95 -11.02
CA ARG A 21 -4.51 11.44 -12.14
C ARG A 21 -5.46 10.35 -11.69
N GLN A 22 -6.77 10.59 -11.78
CA GLN A 22 -7.82 9.59 -11.55
C GLN A 22 -7.71 8.80 -10.23
N GLY A 23 -7.33 9.45 -9.13
CA GLY A 23 -7.15 8.80 -7.82
C GLY A 23 -5.73 8.31 -7.54
N GLU A 24 -4.84 8.39 -8.51
CA GLU A 24 -3.43 8.05 -8.39
C GLU A 24 -2.60 9.29 -8.07
N VAL A 25 -1.63 9.15 -7.21
CA VAL A 25 -0.65 10.21 -6.89
C VAL A 25 0.73 9.71 -7.27
N TYR A 26 1.43 10.49 -8.07
CA TYR A 26 2.82 10.25 -8.46
C TYR A 26 3.71 11.30 -7.84
N ASN A 27 4.82 10.88 -7.27
CA ASN A 27 5.74 11.75 -6.56
C ASN A 27 7.19 11.49 -6.99
N THR A 28 7.87 12.51 -7.50
CA THR A 28 9.29 12.48 -7.84
C THR A 28 10.18 13.12 -6.78
N THR A 29 9.62 13.49 -5.63
CA THR A 29 10.39 14.03 -4.51
C THR A 29 11.08 12.89 -3.76
N LEU A 30 12.40 12.83 -3.84
CA LEU A 30 13.18 11.75 -3.23
C LEU A 30 13.40 11.96 -1.73
N TYR A 31 13.61 13.20 -1.30
CA TYR A 31 13.99 13.55 0.06
C TYR A 31 13.27 14.82 0.54
N SER A 32 13.28 15.02 1.86
CA SER A 32 12.89 16.30 2.45
C SER A 32 13.79 17.43 1.94
N THR A 33 13.22 18.62 1.77
CA THR A 33 13.98 19.85 1.47
C THR A 33 14.63 20.46 2.71
N MET A 34 14.25 19.98 3.89
CA MET A 34 14.74 20.48 5.18
C MET A 34 16.15 19.93 5.46
N THR A 35 16.99 20.75 6.01
CA THR A 35 18.24 20.28 6.59
C THR A 35 17.96 19.49 7.85
N LEU A 36 18.95 18.75 8.36
CA LEU A 36 18.79 18.03 9.63
C LEU A 36 18.51 19.01 10.78
N GLU A 37 19.16 20.15 10.77
CA GLU A 37 18.97 21.24 11.76
C GLU A 37 17.54 21.81 11.70
N ASP A 38 16.97 21.99 10.50
CA ASP A 38 15.58 22.42 10.35
C ASP A 38 14.61 21.39 10.92
N VAL A 39 14.83 20.10 10.63
CA VAL A 39 14.02 19.00 11.18
C VAL A 39 14.10 18.97 12.69
N GLU A 40 15.30 19.13 13.27
CA GLU A 40 15.51 19.18 14.72
C GLU A 40 14.71 20.32 15.36
N GLN A 41 14.78 21.53 14.79
CA GLN A 41 14.00 22.67 15.28
C GLN A 41 12.48 22.46 15.20
N GLU A 42 12.00 21.83 14.12
CA GLU A 42 10.56 21.54 13.98
C GLU A 42 10.11 20.46 14.97
N VAL A 43 10.92 19.43 15.21
CA VAL A 43 10.62 18.39 16.20
C VAL A 43 10.60 18.98 17.61
N GLU A 44 11.54 19.86 17.97
CA GLU A 44 11.56 20.56 19.26
C GLU A 44 10.33 21.44 19.50
N ARG A 45 9.78 22.03 18.43
CA ARG A 45 8.56 22.85 18.49
C ARG A 45 7.28 22.04 18.48
N LEU A 46 7.35 20.75 18.16
CA LEU A 46 6.19 19.91 17.96
C LEU A 46 5.42 19.70 19.28
N GLN A 47 4.17 20.11 19.30
CA GLN A 47 3.25 19.81 20.38
C GLN A 47 2.44 18.56 20.04
N LYS A 48 3.04 17.39 20.24
CA LYS A 48 2.44 16.11 19.86
C LYS A 48 1.24 15.65 20.72
N GLY A 49 1.02 16.29 21.89
CA GLY A 49 -0.03 15.85 22.81
C GLY A 49 0.11 14.38 23.19
N ASN A 50 -0.94 13.59 22.95
CA ASN A 50 -0.94 12.15 23.17
C ASN A 50 -0.54 11.32 21.92
N ALA A 51 -0.13 11.96 20.82
CA ALA A 51 0.30 11.27 19.62
C ALA A 51 1.75 10.75 19.77
N PHE A 52 2.04 9.61 19.15
CA PHE A 52 3.40 9.10 19.03
C PHE A 52 4.11 9.75 17.85
N LEU A 53 5.36 10.12 18.05
CA LEU A 53 6.23 10.64 17.01
C LEU A 53 7.11 9.50 16.46
N ILE A 54 6.83 9.06 15.24
CA ILE A 54 7.64 8.09 14.51
C ILE A 54 8.48 8.87 13.50
N CYS A 55 9.80 8.85 13.65
CA CYS A 55 10.71 9.51 12.72
C CYS A 55 11.12 8.54 11.61
N ASN A 56 10.76 8.86 10.36
CA ASN A 56 11.25 8.14 9.20
C ASN A 56 12.67 8.64 8.85
N ILE A 57 13.62 7.73 8.85
CA ILE A 57 15.03 8.01 8.49
C ILE A 57 15.47 7.14 7.32
N ARG A 58 16.21 7.75 6.43
CA ARG A 58 16.78 7.08 5.25
C ARG A 58 18.30 7.23 5.24
N GLY A 59 18.98 6.15 4.92
CA GLY A 59 20.42 6.13 4.76
C GLY A 59 20.85 4.92 3.93
N THR A 60 22.03 5.03 3.34
CA THR A 60 22.62 3.99 2.49
C THR A 60 23.72 3.19 3.18
N THR A 61 24.13 3.63 4.37
CA THR A 61 25.17 2.98 5.18
C THR A 61 24.70 2.76 6.62
N PRO A 62 25.19 1.69 7.29
CA PRO A 62 24.91 1.45 8.71
C PRO A 62 25.28 2.60 9.62
N SER A 63 26.41 3.28 9.35
CA SER A 63 26.90 4.41 10.16
C SER A 63 26.03 5.64 10.03
N GLU A 64 25.54 5.94 8.83
CA GLU A 64 24.62 7.06 8.57
C GLU A 64 23.30 6.84 9.30
N LEU A 65 22.68 5.67 9.13
CA LEU A 65 21.43 5.32 9.81
C LEU A 65 21.58 5.36 11.33
N ARG A 66 22.67 4.82 11.87
CA ARG A 66 22.97 4.87 13.30
C ARG A 66 23.07 6.30 13.82
N TYR A 67 23.76 7.18 13.09
CA TYR A 67 23.88 8.59 13.45
C TYR A 67 22.52 9.28 13.49
N LEU A 68 21.72 9.15 12.42
CA LEU A 68 20.38 9.73 12.34
C LEU A 68 19.45 9.18 13.44
N ALA A 69 19.46 7.88 13.65
CA ALA A 69 18.68 7.22 14.69
C ALA A 69 18.95 7.77 16.09
N SER A 70 20.24 7.90 16.44
CA SER A 70 20.65 8.44 17.73
C SER A 70 20.27 9.92 17.89
N ARG A 71 20.23 10.68 16.79
CA ARG A 71 19.78 12.08 16.81
C ARG A 71 18.26 12.16 17.06
N MET A 72 17.47 11.39 16.31
CA MET A 72 16.00 11.39 16.45
C MET A 72 15.56 10.91 17.85
N GLN A 73 16.20 9.87 18.39
CA GLN A 73 15.93 9.46 19.77
C GLN A 73 16.16 10.59 20.78
N ARG A 74 17.28 11.32 20.67
CA ARG A 74 17.59 12.46 21.59
C ARG A 74 16.58 13.59 21.46
N LEU A 75 15.96 13.78 20.30
CA LEU A 75 14.91 14.77 20.06
C LEU A 75 13.54 14.32 20.56
N GLY A 76 13.42 13.11 21.12
CA GLY A 76 12.18 12.62 21.71
C GLY A 76 11.26 11.89 20.74
N ALA A 77 11.81 11.30 19.66
CA ALA A 77 11.07 10.33 18.86
C ALA A 77 10.66 9.14 19.74
N ASP A 78 9.42 8.68 19.57
CA ASP A 78 8.89 7.51 20.29
C ASP A 78 9.23 6.19 19.57
N ALA A 79 9.46 6.26 18.26
CA ALA A 79 9.91 5.14 17.42
C ALA A 79 10.63 5.64 16.16
N LEU A 80 11.33 4.74 15.50
CA LEU A 80 11.99 5.01 14.22
C LEU A 80 11.44 4.11 13.13
N GLU A 81 11.33 4.67 11.93
CA GLU A 81 11.08 3.91 10.71
C GLU A 81 12.28 4.02 9.78
N LEU A 82 12.90 2.88 9.46
CA LEU A 82 14.08 2.82 8.61
C LEU A 82 13.72 2.57 7.15
N CYS A 83 14.24 3.41 6.25
CA CYS A 83 14.21 3.19 4.82
C CYS A 83 15.62 2.80 4.35
N CYS A 84 15.85 1.50 4.17
CA CYS A 84 17.15 0.94 3.78
C CYS A 84 17.30 0.75 2.27
N PHE A 85 16.23 0.89 1.51
CA PHE A 85 16.20 0.63 0.08
C PHE A 85 16.53 1.88 -0.74
N THR A 86 17.09 1.66 -1.94
CA THR A 86 17.38 2.74 -2.88
C THR A 86 16.12 3.51 -3.22
N PRO A 87 16.14 4.86 -3.18
CA PRO A 87 14.97 5.65 -3.52
C PRO A 87 14.52 5.45 -4.97
N ILE A 88 13.20 5.39 -5.17
CA ILE A 88 12.59 5.34 -6.51
C ILE A 88 13.09 6.50 -7.37
N GLY A 89 13.38 6.23 -8.64
CA GLY A 89 13.85 7.23 -9.61
C GLY A 89 15.34 7.54 -9.53
N THR A 90 16.08 6.90 -8.64
CA THR A 90 17.55 6.98 -8.63
C THR A 90 18.12 6.28 -9.88
N LYS A 91 19.25 6.77 -10.39
CA LYS A 91 19.91 6.13 -11.52
C LYS A 91 20.32 4.71 -11.17
N LEU A 92 19.89 3.75 -12.02
CA LEU A 92 19.95 2.32 -11.75
C LEU A 92 21.31 1.74 -12.15
N GLU A 93 22.36 1.96 -11.37
CA GLU A 93 23.63 1.25 -11.59
C GLU A 93 23.78 0.04 -10.66
N ASP A 94 23.15 0.07 -9.49
CA ASP A 94 23.04 -1.08 -8.58
C ASP A 94 21.95 -0.84 -7.54
N ILE A 95 20.78 -1.41 -7.75
CA ILE A 95 19.62 -1.28 -6.84
C ILE A 95 19.31 -2.55 -6.05
N SER A 96 20.06 -3.62 -6.28
CA SER A 96 19.84 -4.87 -5.57
C SER A 96 20.45 -4.79 -4.17
N ILE A 97 19.62 -4.53 -3.15
CA ILE A 97 20.03 -4.73 -1.76
C ILE A 97 19.71 -6.17 -1.33
N ARG A 98 20.64 -6.82 -0.67
CA ARG A 98 20.46 -8.18 -0.16
C ARG A 98 19.83 -8.16 1.24
N PRO A 99 19.07 -9.21 1.61
CA PRO A 99 18.48 -9.31 2.94
C PRO A 99 19.50 -9.14 4.08
N GLU A 100 20.70 -9.69 3.92
CA GLU A 100 21.78 -9.60 4.92
C GLU A 100 22.26 -8.16 5.13
N GLU A 101 22.35 -7.37 4.06
CA GLU A 101 22.73 -5.96 4.12
C GLU A 101 21.68 -5.14 4.86
N VAL A 102 20.39 -5.40 4.62
CA VAL A 102 19.30 -4.80 5.41
C VAL A 102 19.43 -5.21 6.88
N GLY A 103 19.70 -6.49 7.15
CA GLY A 103 19.93 -6.98 8.51
C GLY A 103 21.08 -6.26 9.23
N GLU A 104 22.20 -5.99 8.55
CA GLU A 104 23.33 -5.23 9.11
C GLU A 104 22.93 -3.77 9.42
N MET A 105 22.19 -3.11 8.54
CA MET A 105 21.66 -1.76 8.78
C MET A 105 20.74 -1.73 10.00
N VAL A 106 19.79 -2.67 10.07
CA VAL A 106 18.88 -2.80 11.21
C VAL A 106 19.62 -3.00 12.50
N ARG A 107 20.55 -3.97 12.56
CA ARG A 107 21.36 -4.25 13.75
C ARG A 107 22.18 -3.05 14.20
N SER A 108 22.74 -2.29 13.24
CA SER A 108 23.50 -1.08 13.56
C SER A 108 22.65 -0.04 14.28
N VAL A 109 21.37 0.08 13.91
CA VAL A 109 20.45 1.02 14.55
C VAL A 109 19.91 0.47 15.86
N THR A 110 19.38 -0.76 15.88
CA THR A 110 18.77 -1.36 17.09
C THR A 110 19.73 -1.52 18.24
N SER A 111 21.04 -1.64 17.96
CA SER A 111 22.08 -1.64 19.00
C SER A 111 22.47 -0.25 19.50
N ALA A 112 22.00 0.82 18.89
CA ALA A 112 22.37 2.20 19.20
C ALA A 112 21.24 3.03 19.81
N VAL A 113 20.00 2.53 19.77
CA VAL A 113 18.82 3.22 20.31
C VAL A 113 18.02 2.27 21.21
N GLU A 114 17.24 2.85 22.14
CA GLU A 114 16.37 2.11 23.05
C GLU A 114 14.90 2.11 22.56
N ILE A 115 14.54 3.06 21.72
CA ILE A 115 13.20 3.18 21.16
C ILE A 115 12.93 2.11 20.09
N PRO A 116 11.67 1.68 19.90
CA PRO A 116 11.33 0.70 18.88
C PRO A 116 11.74 1.11 17.48
N VAL A 117 12.19 0.12 16.70
CA VAL A 117 12.60 0.29 15.31
C VAL A 117 11.67 -0.50 14.41
N MET A 118 11.14 0.14 13.38
CA MET A 118 10.35 -0.41 12.30
C MET A 118 11.14 -0.29 10.99
N VAL A 119 10.94 -1.20 10.05
CA VAL A 119 11.62 -1.18 8.74
C VAL A 119 10.59 -1.09 7.63
N ARG A 120 10.73 -0.10 6.74
CA ARG A 120 9.88 0.08 5.57
C ARG A 120 10.35 -0.79 4.43
N LEU A 121 9.44 -1.60 3.87
CA LEU A 121 9.70 -2.48 2.75
C LEU A 121 8.99 -2.06 1.47
N PRO A 122 9.67 -2.09 0.32
CA PRO A 122 9.03 -2.06 -0.98
C PRO A 122 8.33 -3.41 -1.25
N HIS A 123 7.41 -3.42 -2.21
CA HIS A 123 6.55 -4.57 -2.51
C HIS A 123 7.34 -5.88 -2.72
N HIS A 124 8.40 -5.86 -3.53
CA HIS A 124 9.20 -7.06 -3.82
C HIS A 124 9.89 -7.65 -2.58
N ALA A 125 10.31 -6.80 -1.65
CA ALA A 125 10.94 -7.24 -0.40
C ALA A 125 9.90 -7.73 0.62
N ALA A 126 8.71 -7.13 0.65
CA ALA A 126 7.61 -7.55 1.52
C ALA A 126 7.12 -8.98 1.23
N LEU A 127 7.24 -9.43 -0.02
CA LEU A 127 6.87 -10.79 -0.43
C LEU A 127 8.03 -11.80 -0.29
N ASN A 128 9.22 -11.38 0.13
CA ASN A 128 10.38 -12.25 0.30
C ASN A 128 10.65 -12.54 1.78
N PRO A 129 10.43 -13.78 2.26
CA PRO A 129 10.60 -14.13 3.68
C PRO A 129 12.02 -13.93 4.22
N ALA A 130 13.04 -13.84 3.36
CA ALA A 130 14.40 -13.59 3.79
C ALA A 130 14.57 -12.18 4.38
N PHE A 131 13.91 -11.16 3.81
CA PHE A 131 13.94 -9.82 4.38
C PHE A 131 13.25 -9.76 5.74
N ALA A 132 12.04 -10.33 5.87
CA ALA A 132 11.33 -10.36 7.15
C ALA A 132 12.17 -11.03 8.25
N ARG A 133 12.78 -12.18 7.96
CA ARG A 133 13.68 -12.88 8.90
C ARG A 133 14.88 -12.03 9.31
N GLN A 134 15.58 -11.41 8.35
CA GLN A 134 16.74 -10.58 8.67
C GLN A 134 16.37 -9.35 9.51
N ILE A 135 15.23 -8.75 9.24
CA ILE A 135 14.73 -7.60 9.99
C ILE A 135 14.42 -7.97 11.45
N THR A 136 13.64 -9.04 11.66
CA THR A 136 13.23 -9.46 13.01
C THR A 136 14.40 -10.01 13.82
N GLN A 137 15.27 -10.83 13.22
CA GLN A 137 16.46 -11.38 13.88
C GLN A 137 17.48 -10.31 14.30
N ASN A 138 17.46 -9.15 13.65
CA ASN A 138 18.33 -8.02 13.99
C ASN A 138 17.65 -6.96 14.87
N GLY A 139 16.50 -7.31 15.49
CA GLY A 139 15.92 -6.57 16.61
C GLY A 139 14.87 -5.53 16.24
N ALA A 140 14.46 -5.41 14.99
CA ALA A 140 13.31 -4.58 14.65
C ALA A 140 12.02 -5.16 15.24
N ARG A 141 11.11 -4.29 15.67
CA ARG A 141 9.85 -4.64 16.32
C ARG A 141 8.66 -4.64 15.35
N ALA A 142 8.80 -3.97 14.20
CA ALA A 142 7.74 -3.89 13.22
C ALA A 142 8.31 -3.80 11.80
N ILE A 143 7.46 -4.13 10.84
CA ILE A 143 7.67 -3.92 9.41
C ILE A 143 6.54 -3.04 8.89
N SER A 144 6.87 -1.97 8.15
CA SER A 144 5.88 -1.21 7.38
C SER A 144 5.94 -1.60 5.90
N ALA A 145 4.80 -1.81 5.27
CA ALA A 145 4.69 -2.22 3.86
C ALA A 145 3.30 -1.89 3.28
N ILE A 146 3.26 -1.61 2.01
CA ILE A 146 4.32 -1.50 1.01
C ILE A 146 4.67 -0.03 0.74
N GLU A 147 5.93 0.27 0.45
CA GLU A 147 6.30 1.59 -0.09
C GLU A 147 5.60 1.82 -1.45
N SER A 148 5.53 3.07 -1.91
CA SER A 148 5.02 3.40 -3.25
C SER A 148 5.76 2.60 -4.34
N LEU A 149 5.03 2.28 -5.41
CA LEU A 149 5.62 1.57 -6.57
C LEU A 149 6.23 2.55 -7.56
N GLU A 150 7.21 2.08 -8.32
CA GLU A 150 7.77 2.85 -9.43
C GLU A 150 6.72 3.07 -10.51
N GLY A 151 6.59 4.32 -10.98
CA GLY A 151 5.61 4.66 -12.01
C GLY A 151 5.93 5.92 -12.80
N ILE A 152 5.29 6.02 -13.94
CA ILE A 152 5.24 7.21 -14.80
C ILE A 152 3.76 7.50 -15.08
N ASN A 153 3.32 8.74 -14.85
CA ASN A 153 1.89 9.09 -14.98
C ASN A 153 1.38 9.11 -16.44
N GLY A 154 2.26 9.09 -17.42
CA GLY A 154 1.89 9.03 -18.83
C GLY A 154 2.98 9.50 -19.79
N VAL A 155 2.67 9.32 -21.07
CA VAL A 155 3.51 9.78 -22.19
C VAL A 155 2.64 10.64 -23.11
N ASP A 156 3.12 11.84 -23.42
CA ASP A 156 2.58 12.70 -24.45
C ASP A 156 2.99 12.12 -25.81
N ILE A 157 2.06 11.42 -26.45
CA ILE A 157 2.32 10.71 -27.71
C ILE A 157 2.52 11.64 -28.90
N GLU A 158 1.94 12.83 -28.84
CA GLU A 158 2.06 13.83 -29.92
C GLU A 158 3.46 14.46 -29.96
N ASN A 159 4.07 14.66 -28.79
CA ASN A 159 5.38 15.27 -28.66
C ASN A 159 6.49 14.25 -28.28
N ALA A 160 6.17 12.97 -28.19
CA ALA A 160 7.08 11.88 -27.87
C ALA A 160 7.91 12.12 -26.58
N ARG A 161 7.26 12.56 -25.50
CA ARG A 161 7.92 12.85 -24.21
C ARG A 161 7.14 12.33 -23.01
N CYS A 162 7.87 11.98 -21.96
CA CYS A 162 7.23 11.64 -20.67
C CYS A 162 6.62 12.89 -20.03
N GLU A 163 5.45 12.75 -19.43
CA GLU A 163 4.79 13.81 -18.66
C GLU A 163 5.54 14.12 -17.36
N MET A 164 6.23 13.11 -16.79
CA MET A 164 7.12 13.26 -15.65
C MET A 164 8.59 13.30 -16.11
N ALA A 165 9.39 14.14 -15.45
CA ALA A 165 10.82 14.26 -15.75
C ALA A 165 11.68 13.10 -15.23
N ALA A 166 11.12 12.26 -14.33
CA ALA A 166 11.78 11.08 -13.76
C ALA A 166 10.74 10.03 -13.40
N ILE A 167 11.16 8.78 -13.24
CA ILE A 167 10.37 7.74 -12.60
C ILE A 167 10.11 8.19 -11.16
N GLY A 168 8.87 8.10 -10.70
CA GLY A 168 8.47 8.52 -9.36
C GLY A 168 7.76 7.41 -8.61
N GLY A 169 7.45 7.65 -7.34
CA GLY A 169 6.61 6.77 -6.55
C GLY A 169 5.13 6.96 -6.92
N CYS A 170 4.47 5.88 -7.33
CA CYS A 170 3.04 5.82 -7.54
C CYS A 170 2.34 5.31 -6.29
N THR A 171 1.29 5.99 -5.84
CA THR A 171 0.46 5.60 -4.71
C THR A 171 -1.01 5.95 -4.97
N GLY A 172 -1.92 5.41 -4.17
CA GLY A 172 -3.36 5.65 -4.28
C GLY A 172 -4.15 4.38 -3.99
N SER A 173 -5.48 4.49 -3.93
CA SER A 173 -6.37 3.37 -3.56
C SER A 173 -6.32 2.18 -4.53
N HIS A 174 -5.92 2.39 -5.77
CA HIS A 174 -5.75 1.33 -6.78
C HIS A 174 -4.62 0.33 -6.44
N LEU A 175 -3.64 0.71 -5.61
CA LEU A 175 -2.57 -0.18 -5.14
C LEU A 175 -2.95 -0.99 -3.89
N ARG A 176 -4.10 -0.69 -3.26
CA ARG A 176 -4.56 -1.40 -2.06
C ARG A 176 -4.58 -2.93 -2.20
N PRO A 177 -5.03 -3.54 -3.32
CA PRO A 177 -5.01 -4.99 -3.46
C PRO A 177 -3.62 -5.61 -3.32
N LEU A 178 -2.58 -4.94 -3.83
CA LEU A 178 -1.20 -5.40 -3.70
C LEU A 178 -0.70 -5.28 -2.25
N SER A 179 -1.06 -4.18 -1.59
CA SER A 179 -0.68 -3.95 -0.20
C SER A 179 -1.41 -4.89 0.77
N LEU A 180 -2.68 -5.20 0.55
CA LEU A 180 -3.43 -6.20 1.32
C LEU A 180 -2.78 -7.59 1.22
N ALA A 181 -2.39 -8.00 0.01
CA ALA A 181 -1.68 -9.27 -0.19
C ALA A 181 -0.33 -9.29 0.54
N ALA A 182 0.46 -8.22 0.44
CA ALA A 182 1.72 -8.10 1.16
C ALA A 182 1.53 -8.13 2.70
N THR A 183 0.49 -7.45 3.21
CA THR A 183 0.13 -7.48 4.64
C THR A 183 -0.18 -8.88 5.11
N ALA A 184 -1.00 -9.63 4.36
CA ALA A 184 -1.33 -11.02 4.69
C ALA A 184 -0.10 -11.94 4.69
N VAL A 185 0.78 -11.78 3.71
CA VAL A 185 2.03 -12.56 3.61
C VAL A 185 2.95 -12.23 4.79
N LEU A 186 3.16 -10.95 5.09
CA LEU A 186 4.00 -10.53 6.21
C LEU A 186 3.46 -11.02 7.55
N HIS A 187 2.15 -10.94 7.77
CA HIS A 187 1.53 -11.47 8.99
C HIS A 187 1.80 -12.97 9.21
N GLN A 188 1.88 -13.74 8.13
CA GLN A 188 2.18 -15.18 8.21
C GLN A 188 3.68 -15.48 8.36
N LEU A 189 4.55 -14.61 7.85
CA LEU A 189 5.98 -14.86 7.75
C LEU A 189 6.84 -14.13 8.80
N ALA A 190 6.37 -12.99 9.30
CA ALA A 190 7.13 -12.15 10.20
C ALA A 190 6.64 -12.31 11.65
N ASP A 191 7.57 -12.60 12.56
CA ASP A 191 7.30 -12.59 14.00
C ASP A 191 7.51 -11.18 14.56
N CYS A 192 6.70 -10.23 14.05
CA CYS A 192 6.72 -8.83 14.48
C CYS A 192 5.41 -8.13 14.10
N GLU A 193 5.23 -6.90 14.58
CA GLU A 193 4.07 -6.07 14.25
C GLU A 193 4.12 -5.57 12.80
N ILE A 194 2.96 -5.40 12.16
CA ILE A 194 2.86 -4.96 10.78
C ILE A 194 2.14 -3.62 10.71
N ALA A 195 2.80 -2.61 10.17
CA ALA A 195 2.20 -1.33 9.80
C ALA A 195 1.86 -1.35 8.30
N ALA A 196 0.59 -1.49 7.96
CA ALA A 196 0.17 -1.52 6.56
C ALA A 196 0.09 -0.11 5.97
N MET A 197 0.56 0.05 4.74
CA MET A 197 0.57 1.32 4.03
C MET A 197 0.34 1.12 2.54
N CYS A 198 0.14 2.21 1.82
CA CYS A 198 -0.16 2.26 0.39
C CYS A 198 -1.59 1.76 0.05
N GLY A 199 -2.42 2.69 -0.37
CA GLY A 199 -3.81 2.41 -0.73
C GLY A 199 -4.82 2.62 0.38
N VAL A 200 -4.40 3.15 1.54
CA VAL A 200 -5.29 3.54 2.64
C VAL A 200 -6.00 4.83 2.27
N GLU A 201 -7.31 4.78 2.19
CA GLU A 201 -8.12 5.91 1.72
C GLU A 201 -9.11 6.41 2.77
N ASP A 202 -9.69 5.52 3.58
CA ASP A 202 -10.77 5.81 4.53
C ASP A 202 -10.85 4.72 5.62
N TRP A 203 -11.85 4.83 6.50
CA TRP A 203 -12.12 3.89 7.58
C TRP A 203 -12.36 2.45 7.09
N HIS A 204 -12.96 2.28 5.91
CA HIS A 204 -13.21 0.95 5.34
C HIS A 204 -11.89 0.25 4.96
N SER A 205 -11.00 0.97 4.29
CA SER A 205 -9.68 0.45 3.95
C SER A 205 -8.83 0.15 5.20
N ILE A 206 -8.97 0.92 6.28
CA ILE A 206 -8.31 0.62 7.56
C ILE A 206 -8.77 -0.75 8.08
N ILE A 207 -10.08 -1.01 8.08
CA ILE A 207 -10.64 -2.30 8.53
C ILE A 207 -10.12 -3.45 7.67
N GLU A 208 -10.08 -3.29 6.33
CA GLU A 208 -9.53 -4.30 5.43
C GLU A 208 -8.09 -4.69 5.82
N PHE A 209 -7.22 -3.71 6.09
CA PHE A 209 -5.84 -3.98 6.50
C PHE A 209 -5.73 -4.65 7.88
N LEU A 210 -6.53 -4.23 8.85
CA LEU A 210 -6.57 -4.88 10.18
C LEU A 210 -7.02 -6.34 10.04
N MET A 211 -8.05 -6.61 9.26
CA MET A 211 -8.54 -7.97 8.99
C MET A 211 -7.52 -8.84 8.24
N MET A 212 -6.59 -8.23 7.51
CA MET A 212 -5.46 -8.92 6.86
C MET A 212 -4.21 -9.02 7.76
N GLY A 213 -4.31 -8.65 9.03
CA GLY A 213 -3.26 -8.88 10.03
C GLY A 213 -2.41 -7.67 10.38
N ALA A 214 -2.70 -6.48 9.87
CA ALA A 214 -2.01 -5.26 10.28
C ALA A 214 -2.30 -4.93 11.76
N THR A 215 -1.30 -4.40 12.44
CA THR A 215 -1.39 -3.83 13.79
C THR A 215 -1.67 -2.34 13.72
N ALA A 216 -1.06 -1.67 12.74
CA ALA A 216 -1.21 -0.24 12.48
C ALA A 216 -1.44 0.00 10.99
N VAL A 217 -1.98 1.15 10.65
CA VAL A 217 -2.27 1.54 9.27
C VAL A 217 -1.80 2.97 9.03
N GLU A 218 -1.00 3.18 7.97
CA GLU A 218 -0.47 4.49 7.60
C GLU A 218 -1.26 5.10 6.44
N MET A 219 -1.71 6.34 6.62
CA MET A 219 -2.45 7.10 5.62
C MET A 219 -1.63 8.31 5.15
N GLY A 220 -1.35 8.40 3.87
CA GLY A 220 -0.55 9.48 3.27
C GLY A 220 -1.32 10.27 2.20
N SER A 221 -1.41 9.73 0.97
CA SER A 221 -2.00 10.42 -0.19
C SER A 221 -3.45 10.86 0.03
N ALA A 222 -4.25 10.12 0.77
CA ALA A 222 -5.62 10.50 1.10
C ALA A 222 -5.68 11.82 1.89
N ILE A 223 -4.75 12.02 2.84
CA ILE A 223 -4.65 13.26 3.63
C ILE A 223 -4.19 14.42 2.73
N MET A 224 -3.23 14.17 1.82
CA MET A 224 -2.79 15.18 0.87
C MET A 224 -3.93 15.67 -0.02
N LEU A 225 -4.79 14.77 -0.46
CA LEU A 225 -5.90 15.08 -1.37
C LEU A 225 -7.13 15.66 -0.68
N ARG A 226 -7.40 15.29 0.59
CA ARG A 226 -8.64 15.62 1.31
C ARG A 226 -8.43 16.54 2.52
N GLY A 227 -7.18 16.80 2.89
CA GLY A 227 -6.82 17.64 4.04
C GLY A 227 -6.88 16.91 5.37
N TYR A 228 -6.38 17.56 6.43
CA TYR A 228 -6.25 16.98 7.78
C TYR A 228 -7.58 16.62 8.42
N GLY A 229 -8.67 17.34 8.11
CA GLY A 229 -10.01 17.01 8.61
C GLY A 229 -10.49 15.60 8.25
N HIS A 230 -9.91 15.01 7.18
CA HIS A 230 -10.20 13.66 6.77
C HIS A 230 -9.79 12.61 7.81
N ILE A 231 -8.74 12.87 8.60
CA ILE A 231 -8.32 11.99 9.70
C ILE A 231 -9.42 11.87 10.75
N THR A 232 -9.93 13.01 11.21
CA THR A 232 -11.00 13.05 12.23
C THR A 232 -12.28 12.37 11.74
N GLU A 233 -12.67 12.62 10.49
CA GLU A 233 -13.85 11.99 9.90
C GLU A 233 -13.66 10.47 9.79
N THR A 234 -12.51 10.01 9.35
CA THR A 234 -12.17 8.59 9.20
C THR A 234 -12.21 7.86 10.53
N LEU A 235 -11.59 8.44 11.58
CA LEU A 235 -11.59 7.86 12.93
C LEU A 235 -13.00 7.76 13.50
N ARG A 236 -13.80 8.83 13.36
CA ARG A 236 -15.20 8.82 13.83
C ARG A 236 -16.02 7.72 13.15
N LYS A 237 -15.91 7.56 11.83
CA LYS A 237 -16.62 6.51 11.09
C LYS A 237 -16.14 5.11 11.47
N LEU A 238 -14.85 4.94 11.74
CA LEU A 238 -14.28 3.69 12.22
C LEU A 238 -14.87 3.32 13.58
N GLU A 239 -14.91 4.26 14.53
CA GLU A 239 -15.51 4.07 15.86
C GLU A 239 -17.01 3.74 15.78
N ASP A 240 -17.76 4.43 14.92
CA ASP A 240 -19.19 4.18 14.71
C ASP A 240 -19.43 2.76 14.19
N TRP A 241 -18.62 2.31 13.23
CA TRP A 241 -18.71 0.94 12.69
C TRP A 241 -18.33 -0.12 13.72
N LEU A 242 -17.25 0.08 14.48
CA LEU A 242 -16.86 -0.84 15.56
C LEU A 242 -17.97 -1.03 16.58
N ARG A 243 -18.60 0.08 16.99
CA ARG A 243 -19.73 0.08 17.93
C ARG A 243 -20.95 -0.63 17.35
N GLU A 244 -21.29 -0.39 16.06
CA GLU A 244 -22.39 -1.06 15.37
C GLU A 244 -22.18 -2.58 15.29
N LYS A 245 -20.94 -3.02 15.08
CA LYS A 245 -20.56 -4.44 14.98
C LYS A 245 -20.30 -5.10 16.33
N GLY A 246 -20.24 -4.34 17.41
CA GLY A 246 -20.02 -4.83 18.76
C GLY A 246 -18.56 -5.16 19.09
N TYR A 247 -17.60 -4.65 18.31
CA TYR A 247 -16.18 -4.81 18.62
C TYR A 247 -15.77 -3.87 19.77
N SER A 248 -15.00 -4.40 20.72
CA SER A 248 -14.48 -3.65 21.86
C SER A 248 -13.05 -3.13 21.65
N SER A 249 -12.30 -3.74 20.72
CA SER A 249 -10.96 -3.33 20.37
C SER A 249 -10.63 -3.62 18.90
N LEU A 250 -9.60 -2.96 18.36
CA LEU A 250 -9.07 -3.25 17.02
C LEU A 250 -8.38 -4.62 16.95
N ASP A 251 -7.88 -5.13 18.08
CA ASP A 251 -7.23 -6.44 18.14
C ASP A 251 -8.17 -7.59 17.77
N GLU A 252 -9.46 -7.43 18.02
CA GLU A 252 -10.47 -8.41 17.62
C GLU A 252 -10.63 -8.54 16.10
N LEU A 253 -10.19 -7.53 15.35
CA LEU A 253 -10.22 -7.55 13.89
C LEU A 253 -8.96 -8.18 13.28
N ARG A 254 -7.85 -8.17 14.03
CA ARG A 254 -6.54 -8.50 13.47
C ARG A 254 -6.51 -9.93 12.93
N GLY A 255 -6.33 -10.02 11.60
CA GLY A 255 -6.17 -11.30 10.91
C GLY A 255 -7.43 -12.14 10.79
N ASN A 256 -8.60 -11.67 11.21
CA ASN A 256 -9.81 -12.50 11.24
C ASN A 256 -10.33 -12.89 9.84
N ALA A 257 -9.91 -12.19 8.77
CA ALA A 257 -10.22 -12.57 7.39
C ALA A 257 -9.23 -13.58 6.79
N LEU A 258 -8.08 -13.80 7.42
CA LEU A 258 -7.02 -14.66 6.86
C LEU A 258 -7.46 -16.13 6.74
N ALA A 259 -8.33 -16.61 7.62
CA ALA A 259 -8.88 -17.96 7.54
C ALA A 259 -9.70 -18.22 6.25
N SER A 260 -10.09 -17.17 5.51
CA SER A 260 -10.74 -17.28 4.21
C SER A 260 -9.77 -17.38 3.03
N LEU A 261 -8.47 -17.19 3.27
CA LEU A 261 -7.42 -17.41 2.28
C LEU A 261 -6.93 -18.85 2.35
N THR A 262 -6.82 -19.48 1.20
CA THR A 262 -6.38 -20.86 1.04
C THR A 262 -5.25 -20.91 0.02
N ALA A 263 -4.28 -21.80 0.21
CA ALA A 263 -3.27 -22.06 -0.81
C ALA A 263 -3.94 -22.54 -2.10
N PHE A 264 -3.36 -22.19 -3.26
CA PHE A 264 -3.96 -22.53 -4.54
C PHE A 264 -4.17 -24.05 -4.69
N GLU A 265 -3.24 -24.84 -4.19
CA GLU A 265 -3.27 -26.33 -4.21
C GLU A 265 -4.36 -26.92 -3.33
N GLU A 266 -4.86 -26.14 -2.35
CA GLU A 266 -5.91 -26.54 -1.42
C GLU A 266 -7.30 -26.04 -1.81
N LEU A 267 -7.38 -25.26 -2.91
CA LEU A 267 -8.66 -24.78 -3.39
C LEU A 267 -9.55 -25.98 -3.76
N PRO A 268 -10.79 -26.05 -3.24
CA PRO A 268 -11.68 -27.15 -3.59
C PRO A 268 -11.99 -27.13 -5.07
N GLU A 269 -11.96 -28.30 -5.72
CA GLU A 269 -12.42 -28.48 -7.11
C GLU A 269 -13.95 -28.29 -7.21
N ARG A 270 -14.44 -27.13 -6.82
CA ARG A 270 -15.83 -26.75 -7.00
C ARG A 270 -15.97 -25.97 -8.29
N LEU A 271 -16.68 -26.52 -9.23
CA LEU A 271 -17.14 -25.81 -10.40
C LEU A 271 -18.25 -24.83 -9.97
N LEU A 272 -17.86 -23.66 -9.47
CA LEU A 272 -18.79 -22.56 -9.29
C LEU A 272 -19.35 -22.19 -10.69
N ARG A 273 -20.66 -21.95 -10.77
CA ARG A 273 -21.29 -21.52 -12.01
C ARG A 273 -22.06 -20.24 -11.78
N VAL A 274 -22.13 -19.43 -12.80
CA VAL A 274 -22.91 -18.20 -12.75
C VAL A 274 -24.39 -18.52 -12.92
N LYS A 275 -25.21 -17.88 -12.12
CA LYS A 275 -26.69 -17.86 -12.28
C LYS A 275 -27.18 -16.42 -12.31
N MET A 276 -28.29 -16.23 -12.97
CA MET A 276 -29.00 -14.96 -12.91
C MET A 276 -29.74 -14.85 -11.56
N ALA A 277 -29.50 -13.76 -10.83
CA ALA A 277 -30.23 -13.42 -9.61
C ALA A 277 -31.63 -12.85 -9.93
N ALA A 278 -31.73 -12.15 -11.07
CA ALA A 278 -32.97 -11.62 -11.61
C ALA A 278 -32.92 -11.57 -13.14
N PRO A 279 -34.04 -11.59 -13.84
CA PRO A 279 -34.08 -11.45 -15.29
C PRO A 279 -33.39 -10.15 -15.75
N CYS A 280 -32.71 -10.21 -16.87
CA CYS A 280 -32.11 -9.05 -17.52
C CYS A 280 -32.76 -8.88 -18.90
N ASP A 281 -33.49 -7.81 -19.09
CA ASP A 281 -34.15 -7.44 -20.36
C ASP A 281 -33.15 -7.01 -21.45
N GLY A 282 -31.86 -7.06 -21.16
CA GLY A 282 -30.81 -6.59 -22.03
C GLY A 282 -30.69 -5.06 -22.13
N THR A 283 -31.54 -4.31 -21.43
CA THR A 283 -31.42 -2.85 -21.32
C THR A 283 -30.44 -2.51 -20.20
N CYS A 284 -29.25 -2.13 -20.57
CA CYS A 284 -28.22 -1.66 -19.61
C CYS A 284 -27.83 -0.24 -20.00
N PRO A 285 -27.54 0.63 -19.01
CA PRO A 285 -27.00 1.96 -19.31
C PRO A 285 -25.68 1.83 -20.07
N ASP A 286 -25.44 2.77 -20.99
CA ASP A 286 -24.15 3.00 -21.68
C ASP A 286 -23.51 1.76 -22.35
N GLY A 287 -24.27 1.03 -23.17
CA GLY A 287 -23.70 -0.04 -24.00
C GLY A 287 -23.25 -1.29 -23.24
N CYS A 288 -23.73 -1.51 -22.02
CA CYS A 288 -23.40 -2.67 -21.19
C CYS A 288 -23.77 -4.03 -21.86
N ARG A 289 -24.70 -4.06 -22.85
CA ARG A 289 -25.04 -5.26 -23.60
C ARG A 289 -23.85 -6.05 -24.13
N ALA A 290 -22.85 -5.33 -24.61
CA ALA A 290 -21.65 -5.94 -25.17
C ALA A 290 -20.68 -6.50 -24.10
N ARG A 291 -20.75 -5.99 -22.86
CA ARG A 291 -19.71 -6.32 -21.87
C ARG A 291 -19.86 -7.72 -21.30
N CYS A 292 -21.02 -8.10 -20.78
CA CYS A 292 -21.17 -9.45 -20.20
C CYS A 292 -21.20 -10.55 -21.27
N VAL A 293 -21.82 -10.31 -22.42
CA VAL A 293 -21.85 -11.27 -23.55
C VAL A 293 -20.49 -11.34 -24.21
N GLY A 294 -19.93 -10.18 -24.64
CA GLY A 294 -18.65 -10.14 -25.36
C GLY A 294 -17.43 -10.48 -24.49
N ALA A 295 -17.57 -10.40 -23.15
CA ALA A 295 -16.49 -10.77 -22.24
C ALA A 295 -16.49 -12.26 -21.84
N CYS A 296 -17.52 -13.01 -22.21
CA CYS A 296 -17.60 -14.42 -21.89
C CYS A 296 -16.76 -15.24 -22.90
N LEU A 297 -15.56 -15.63 -22.51
CA LEU A 297 -14.63 -16.41 -23.34
C LEU A 297 -15.13 -17.83 -23.65
N TYR A 298 -16.20 -18.26 -22.99
CA TYR A 298 -16.77 -19.60 -23.11
C TYR A 298 -18.14 -19.58 -23.82
N ASP A 299 -18.54 -18.45 -24.38
CA ASP A 299 -19.85 -18.23 -25.02
C ASP A 299 -21.04 -18.67 -24.17
N ALA A 300 -20.85 -18.73 -22.85
CA ALA A 300 -21.87 -19.16 -21.89
C ALA A 300 -22.94 -18.10 -21.63
N ILE A 301 -22.77 -16.86 -22.13
CA ILE A 301 -23.74 -15.79 -21.98
C ILE A 301 -24.20 -15.35 -23.37
N SER A 302 -25.47 -15.40 -23.60
CA SER A 302 -26.08 -14.97 -24.85
C SER A 302 -27.21 -13.98 -24.64
N GLN A 303 -27.51 -13.20 -25.69
CA GLN A 303 -28.66 -12.29 -25.72
C GLN A 303 -29.67 -12.80 -26.72
N GLY A 304 -30.84 -13.20 -26.20
CA GLY A 304 -32.00 -13.58 -27.00
C GLY A 304 -33.06 -12.50 -27.04
N THR A 305 -34.19 -12.83 -27.62
CA THR A 305 -35.40 -11.94 -27.69
C THR A 305 -35.99 -11.61 -26.31
N GLU A 306 -35.82 -12.51 -25.35
CA GLU A 306 -36.30 -12.37 -23.97
C GLU A 306 -35.24 -11.81 -23.00
N GLY A 307 -34.07 -11.42 -23.51
CA GLY A 307 -32.97 -10.85 -22.70
C GLY A 307 -31.73 -11.71 -22.64
N ILE A 308 -30.96 -11.56 -21.53
CA ILE A 308 -29.73 -12.27 -21.31
C ILE A 308 -29.97 -13.64 -20.69
N THR A 309 -29.33 -14.67 -21.25
CA THR A 309 -29.35 -16.04 -20.72
C THR A 309 -27.96 -16.55 -20.42
N VAL A 310 -27.86 -17.52 -19.51
CA VAL A 310 -26.61 -18.19 -19.12
C VAL A 310 -26.72 -19.69 -19.38
N ASP A 311 -25.87 -20.22 -20.22
CA ASP A 311 -25.64 -21.66 -20.36
C ASP A 311 -24.70 -22.15 -19.22
N ALA A 312 -25.30 -22.88 -18.28
CA ALA A 312 -24.58 -23.42 -17.16
C ALA A 312 -23.59 -24.54 -17.58
N ALA A 313 -23.81 -25.22 -18.71
CA ALA A 313 -22.92 -26.26 -19.19
C ALA A 313 -21.62 -25.68 -19.79
N ALA A 314 -21.75 -24.57 -20.52
CA ALA A 314 -20.61 -23.86 -21.09
C ALA A 314 -19.87 -22.98 -20.08
N CYS A 315 -20.49 -22.62 -18.93
CA CYS A 315 -19.90 -21.72 -17.94
C CYS A 315 -18.72 -22.35 -17.20
N SER A 316 -17.53 -21.74 -17.28
CA SER A 316 -16.34 -22.16 -16.55
C SER A 316 -16.28 -21.66 -15.08
N GLY A 317 -17.22 -20.79 -14.65
CA GLY A 317 -17.20 -20.24 -13.30
C GLY A 317 -16.21 -19.11 -13.06
N CYS A 318 -15.65 -18.49 -14.10
CA CYS A 318 -14.62 -17.44 -13.95
C CYS A 318 -15.08 -16.15 -13.23
N GLY A 319 -16.38 -15.91 -13.10
CA GLY A 319 -16.93 -14.78 -12.35
C GLY A 319 -16.84 -13.39 -13.02
N LEU A 320 -16.25 -13.28 -14.22
CA LEU A 320 -16.04 -11.98 -14.87
C LEU A 320 -17.34 -11.22 -15.10
N CYS A 321 -18.39 -11.89 -15.51
CA CYS A 321 -19.72 -11.29 -15.72
C CYS A 321 -20.35 -10.74 -14.42
N VAL A 322 -20.04 -11.34 -13.26
CA VAL A 322 -20.49 -10.83 -11.95
C VAL A 322 -19.86 -9.47 -11.67
N SER A 323 -18.57 -9.33 -11.94
CA SER A 323 -17.82 -8.08 -11.74
C SER A 323 -18.21 -6.99 -12.74
N LEU A 324 -18.51 -7.38 -13.98
CA LEU A 324 -18.84 -6.44 -15.05
C LEU A 324 -20.28 -5.92 -15.01
N CYS A 325 -21.20 -6.62 -14.33
CA CYS A 325 -22.61 -6.24 -14.33
C CYS A 325 -22.90 -5.08 -13.38
N PRO A 326 -23.23 -3.86 -13.87
CA PRO A 326 -23.50 -2.71 -13.01
C PRO A 326 -24.79 -2.88 -12.20
N LYS A 327 -25.73 -3.72 -12.68
CA LYS A 327 -26.96 -4.06 -11.96
C LYS A 327 -26.79 -5.24 -10.99
N LYS A 328 -25.59 -5.84 -10.89
CA LYS A 328 -25.27 -7.02 -10.04
C LYS A 328 -26.27 -8.18 -10.21
N LEU A 329 -26.70 -8.43 -11.45
CA LEU A 329 -27.68 -9.46 -11.77
C LEU A 329 -27.13 -10.88 -11.84
N PHE A 330 -25.81 -11.04 -11.83
CA PHE A 330 -25.14 -12.34 -11.82
C PHE A 330 -24.65 -12.68 -10.42
N ILE A 331 -24.79 -13.92 -10.01
CA ILE A 331 -24.26 -14.47 -8.76
C ILE A 331 -23.53 -15.77 -9.03
N MET A 332 -22.49 -16.06 -8.24
CA MET A 332 -21.79 -17.34 -8.23
C MET A 332 -22.50 -18.30 -7.28
N LYS A 333 -22.76 -19.52 -7.74
CA LYS A 333 -23.30 -20.64 -6.92
C LYS A 333 -22.64 -21.96 -7.28
#